data_65bdeaafb06a92c8bdbaabb4d2ea4339
#
_entry.id   65bdeaafb06a92c8bdbaabb4d2ea4339
#
_cell.length_a   1.000
_cell.length_b   1.000
_cell.length_c   1.000
_cell.angle_alpha   90.00
_cell.angle_beta   90.00
_cell.angle_gamma   90.00
#
_symmetry.space_group_name_H-M   'P 1'
#
loop_
_entity.id
_entity.type
_entity.pdbx_description
1 polymer ?
#
loop_
_entity_poly.entity_id
_entity_poly.type
_entity_poly.pdbx_seq_one_letter_code
_entity_poly.pdbx_strand_id
1 'polypeptide(L)'
;TQTSRGLGDVYKRQVKSLGSEVGKASAFKMIYASATKGTFALHAATITAASKSKLFDEYVKELEFSKPEILKAMKNMTPKIPLDARRWEGEMYEIAKTFKTLNLTPKLHEGAADIMKLAQKTPISKENRQTYNKSRTFEEAVNMFVKASKKN
;
A
#
# COMPACT_ATOMS: atom_id res chain seq x y z
N THR A 1 -10.24 26.69 3.92
CA THR A 1 -11.36 25.77 4.12
C THR A 1 -11.43 24.60 3.16
N GLN A 2 -10.51 24.51 2.20
CA GLN A 2 -10.36 23.32 1.35
C GLN A 2 -9.56 22.19 2.02
N THR A 3 -8.92 22.47 3.12
CA THR A 3 -8.05 21.51 3.84
C THR A 3 -8.81 20.45 4.64
N SER A 4 -10.11 20.59 4.83
CA SER A 4 -10.96 19.61 5.53
C SER A 4 -11.65 18.59 4.61
N ARG A 5 -11.44 18.70 3.30
CA ARG A 5 -12.01 17.76 2.33
C ARG A 5 -11.06 16.59 2.13
N GLY A 6 -11.10 15.65 3.06
CA GLY A 6 -10.36 14.41 2.95
C GLY A 6 -10.84 13.53 1.79
N LEU A 7 -10.07 12.48 1.50
CA LEU A 7 -10.41 11.44 0.52
C LEU A 7 -11.87 10.96 0.61
N GLY A 8 -12.49 10.98 1.81
CA GLY A 8 -13.88 10.63 2.02
C GLY A 8 -14.88 11.53 1.30
N ASP A 9 -14.58 12.84 1.17
CA ASP A 9 -15.47 13.77 0.48
C ASP A 9 -15.36 13.67 -1.04
N VAL A 10 -14.17 13.40 -1.55
CA VAL A 10 -13.95 13.08 -2.97
C VAL A 10 -14.70 11.80 -3.33
N TYR A 11 -14.64 10.80 -2.50
CA TYR A 11 -15.39 9.54 -2.64
C TYR A 11 -16.89 9.77 -2.67
N LYS A 12 -17.42 10.54 -1.73
CA LYS A 12 -18.85 10.83 -1.66
C LYS A 12 -19.38 11.56 -2.90
N ARG A 13 -18.58 12.47 -3.47
CA ARG A 13 -18.97 13.18 -4.70
C ARG A 13 -18.98 12.26 -5.91
N GLN A 14 -17.96 11.43 -6.08
CA GLN A 14 -17.88 10.51 -7.20
C GLN A 14 -18.93 9.41 -7.11
N VAL A 15 -19.22 8.93 -5.91
CA VAL A 15 -20.32 7.99 -5.67
C VAL A 15 -21.66 8.59 -6.08
N LYS A 16 -21.91 9.88 -5.77
CA LYS A 16 -23.13 10.59 -6.22
C LYS A 16 -23.20 10.71 -7.74
N SER A 17 -22.07 10.87 -8.44
CA SER A 17 -22.01 11.01 -9.89
C SER A 17 -22.18 9.68 -10.66
N LEU A 18 -22.01 8.55 -9.97
CA LEU A 18 -22.10 7.21 -10.58
C LEU A 18 -23.52 6.68 -10.75
N GLY A 19 -24.52 7.42 -10.23
CA GLY A 19 -25.92 7.05 -10.35
C GLY A 19 -26.40 6.08 -9.27
N SER A 20 -27.63 5.57 -9.45
CA SER A 20 -28.35 4.78 -8.45
C SER A 20 -28.18 3.25 -8.60
N GLU A 21 -27.35 2.78 -9.50
CA GLU A 21 -27.12 1.33 -9.65
C GLU A 21 -26.48 0.73 -8.40
N VAL A 22 -27.14 -0.28 -7.83
CA VAL A 22 -26.65 -1.01 -6.66
C VAL A 22 -25.31 -1.67 -6.98
N GLY A 23 -24.30 -1.42 -6.13
CA GLY A 23 -22.98 -2.00 -6.26
C GLY A 23 -21.97 -1.17 -7.03
N LYS A 24 -22.38 -0.19 -7.84
CA LYS A 24 -21.47 0.66 -8.65
C LYS A 24 -20.53 1.49 -7.78
N ALA A 25 -21.05 2.08 -6.72
CA ALA A 25 -20.28 2.85 -5.75
C ALA A 25 -19.27 1.96 -4.99
N SER A 26 -19.69 0.76 -4.61
CA SER A 26 -18.81 -0.21 -3.95
C SER A 26 -17.69 -0.68 -4.88
N ALA A 27 -18.02 -1.00 -6.14
CA ALA A 27 -17.02 -1.37 -7.14
C ALA A 27 -16.01 -0.24 -7.37
N PHE A 28 -16.47 0.99 -7.52
CA PHE A 28 -15.57 2.15 -7.68
C PHE A 28 -14.61 2.29 -6.50
N LYS A 29 -15.11 2.17 -5.27
CA LYS A 29 -14.28 2.22 -4.06
C LYS A 29 -13.19 1.14 -4.07
N MET A 30 -13.54 -0.08 -4.46
CA MET A 30 -12.59 -1.20 -4.53
C MET A 30 -11.55 -0.97 -5.62
N ILE A 31 -11.95 -0.50 -6.80
CA ILE A 31 -11.05 -0.20 -7.91
C ILE A 31 -10.07 0.93 -7.54
N TYR A 32 -10.57 1.97 -6.89
CA TYR A 32 -9.71 3.07 -6.42
C TYR A 32 -8.69 2.58 -5.36
N ALA A 33 -9.13 1.80 -4.40
CA ALA A 33 -8.26 1.23 -3.37
C ALA A 33 -7.22 0.28 -3.98
N SER A 34 -7.54 -0.41 -5.07
CA SER A 34 -6.61 -1.22 -5.85
C SER A 34 -5.42 -0.39 -6.33
N ALA A 35 -5.68 0.75 -6.96
CA ALA A 35 -4.63 1.61 -7.52
C ALA A 35 -3.85 2.37 -6.44
N THR A 36 -4.39 2.57 -5.27
CA THR A 36 -3.71 3.24 -4.15
C THR A 36 -3.01 2.24 -3.24
N LYS A 37 -3.74 1.52 -2.41
CA LYS A 37 -3.18 0.58 -1.42
C LYS A 37 -2.51 -0.64 -2.08
N GLY A 38 -3.06 -1.12 -3.20
CA GLY A 38 -2.42 -2.18 -3.99
C GLY A 38 -1.05 -1.75 -4.52
N THR A 39 -0.93 -0.50 -4.97
CA THR A 39 0.34 0.08 -5.40
C THR A 39 1.32 0.22 -4.23
N PHE A 40 0.85 0.61 -3.05
CA PHE A 40 1.72 0.66 -1.86
C PHE A 40 2.29 -0.71 -1.52
N ALA A 41 1.50 -1.77 -1.64
CA ALA A 41 1.98 -3.14 -1.43
C ALA A 41 3.06 -3.52 -2.47
N LEU A 42 2.87 -3.17 -3.73
CA LEU A 42 3.86 -3.39 -4.78
C LEU A 42 5.17 -2.63 -4.50
N HIS A 43 5.08 -1.37 -4.09
CA HIS A 43 6.25 -0.58 -3.71
C HIS A 43 7.03 -1.23 -2.55
N ALA A 44 6.34 -1.66 -1.50
CA ALA A 44 6.98 -2.34 -0.37
C ALA A 44 7.65 -3.64 -0.80
N ALA A 45 6.99 -4.42 -1.66
CA ALA A 45 7.54 -5.66 -2.19
C ALA A 45 8.82 -5.43 -2.98
N THR A 46 8.82 -4.45 -3.90
CA THR A 46 9.96 -4.20 -4.80
C THR A 46 11.17 -3.66 -4.06
N ILE A 47 11.00 -2.72 -3.14
CA ILE A 47 12.12 -2.17 -2.37
C ILE A 47 12.70 -3.22 -1.38
N THR A 48 11.84 -4.06 -0.82
CA THR A 48 12.28 -5.17 0.02
C THR A 48 13.07 -6.18 -0.79
N ALA A 49 12.60 -6.52 -1.99
CA ALA A 49 13.31 -7.41 -2.91
C ALA A 49 14.68 -6.84 -3.31
N ALA A 50 14.76 -5.54 -3.64
CA ALA A 50 16.01 -4.87 -3.96
C ALA A 50 17.00 -4.96 -2.80
N SER A 51 16.54 -4.70 -1.58
CA SER A 51 17.40 -4.80 -0.38
C SER A 51 17.88 -6.23 -0.13
N LYS A 52 17.01 -7.22 -0.25
CA LYS A 52 17.37 -8.64 -0.09
C LYS A 52 18.37 -9.11 -1.15
N SER A 53 18.32 -8.51 -2.32
CA SER A 53 19.24 -8.79 -3.44
C SER A 53 20.54 -7.98 -3.36
N LYS A 54 20.73 -7.18 -2.30
CA LYS A 54 21.87 -6.27 -2.13
C LYS A 54 21.98 -5.22 -3.24
N LEU A 55 20.84 -4.79 -3.76
CA LEU A 55 20.69 -3.80 -4.84
C LEU A 55 19.94 -2.54 -4.38
N PHE A 56 19.82 -2.31 -3.08
CA PHE A 56 19.05 -1.19 -2.54
C PHE A 56 19.54 0.15 -3.11
N ASP A 57 20.84 0.43 -3.03
CA ASP A 57 21.40 1.72 -3.46
C ASP A 57 21.26 1.92 -4.98
N GLU A 58 21.55 0.90 -5.76
CA GLU A 58 21.43 0.95 -7.22
C GLU A 58 19.98 1.15 -7.65
N TYR A 59 19.05 0.44 -7.00
CA TYR A 59 17.62 0.55 -7.30
C TYR A 59 17.08 1.93 -6.96
N VAL A 60 17.45 2.49 -5.79
CA VAL A 60 17.05 3.83 -5.39
C VAL A 60 17.60 4.88 -6.36
N LYS A 61 18.89 4.77 -6.75
CA LYS A 61 19.50 5.68 -7.73
C LYS A 61 18.80 5.62 -9.09
N GLU A 62 18.49 4.42 -9.56
CA GLU A 62 17.77 4.26 -10.84
C GLU A 62 16.37 4.87 -10.78
N LEU A 63 15.63 4.64 -9.70
CA LEU A 63 14.31 5.28 -9.52
C LEU A 63 14.41 6.80 -9.43
N GLU A 64 15.40 7.31 -8.71
CA GLU A 64 15.63 8.75 -8.59
C GLU A 64 15.87 9.40 -9.96
N PHE A 65 16.60 8.73 -10.84
CA PHE A 65 16.91 9.19 -12.18
C PHE A 65 15.70 9.05 -13.14
N SER A 66 15.09 7.86 -13.18
CA SER A 66 14.12 7.51 -14.23
C SER A 66 12.66 7.70 -13.82
N LYS A 67 12.34 7.55 -12.53
CA LYS A 67 10.98 7.57 -11.97
C LYS A 67 10.95 8.21 -10.57
N PRO A 68 11.34 9.49 -10.44
CA PRO A 68 11.45 10.14 -9.13
C PRO A 68 10.11 10.20 -8.38
N GLU A 69 8.98 10.27 -9.07
CA GLU A 69 7.65 10.27 -8.47
C GLU A 69 7.31 8.93 -7.80
N ILE A 70 7.77 7.82 -8.36
CA ILE A 70 7.61 6.49 -7.76
C ILE A 70 8.44 6.40 -6.47
N LEU A 71 9.69 6.83 -6.53
CA LEU A 71 10.56 6.84 -5.35
C LEU A 71 10.00 7.71 -4.23
N LYS A 72 9.48 8.88 -4.57
CA LYS A 72 8.84 9.78 -3.60
C LYS A 72 7.65 9.11 -2.91
N ALA A 73 6.77 8.51 -3.68
CA ALA A 73 5.60 7.78 -3.16
C ALA A 73 6.03 6.60 -2.26
N MET A 74 7.03 5.85 -2.70
CA MET A 74 7.58 4.71 -1.96
C MET A 74 8.17 5.15 -0.61
N LYS A 75 8.99 6.19 -0.59
CA LYS A 75 9.56 6.75 0.65
C LYS A 75 8.49 7.26 1.61
N ASN A 76 7.42 7.84 1.06
CA ASN A 76 6.34 8.39 1.87
C ASN A 76 5.48 7.30 2.52
N MET A 77 5.14 6.25 1.79
CA MET A 77 4.12 5.30 2.23
C MET A 77 4.67 3.98 2.78
N THR A 78 5.74 3.43 2.22
CA THR A 78 6.28 2.13 2.66
C THR A 78 6.53 2.08 4.17
N PRO A 79 7.16 3.10 4.80
CA PRO A 79 7.39 3.07 6.25
C PRO A 79 6.10 3.14 7.08
N LYS A 80 5.01 3.61 6.52
CA LYS A 80 3.73 3.81 7.21
C LYS A 80 2.73 2.68 6.99
N ILE A 81 2.96 1.82 5.99
CA ILE A 81 2.07 0.68 5.69
C ILE A 81 1.75 -0.14 6.95
N PRO A 82 2.74 -0.47 7.81
CA PRO A 82 2.44 -1.31 8.97
C PRO A 82 1.44 -0.72 9.96
N LEU A 83 1.25 0.59 9.97
CA LEU A 83 0.28 1.26 10.85
C LEU A 83 -1.17 0.86 10.51
N ASP A 84 -1.45 0.58 9.25
CA ASP A 84 -2.79 0.24 8.75
C ASP A 84 -2.87 -1.17 8.15
N ALA A 85 -1.77 -1.91 8.15
CA ALA A 85 -1.63 -3.16 7.40
C ALA A 85 -2.66 -4.22 7.78
N ARG A 86 -3.05 -4.29 9.05
CA ARG A 86 -4.07 -5.24 9.52
C ARG A 86 -5.42 -4.99 8.85
N ARG A 87 -5.82 -3.74 8.76
CA ARG A 87 -7.07 -3.36 8.11
C ARG A 87 -6.97 -3.51 6.60
N TRP A 88 -5.84 -3.10 6.02
CA TRP A 88 -5.63 -3.17 4.58
C TRP A 88 -5.51 -4.60 4.05
N GLU A 89 -5.06 -5.54 4.85
CA GLU A 89 -5.08 -6.97 4.48
C GLU A 89 -6.50 -7.42 4.10
N GLY A 90 -7.48 -7.14 4.95
CA GLY A 90 -8.88 -7.47 4.67
C GLY A 90 -9.41 -6.75 3.43
N GLU A 91 -9.05 -5.47 3.25
CA GLU A 91 -9.43 -4.71 2.07
C GLU A 91 -8.85 -5.31 0.78
N MET A 92 -7.62 -5.83 0.80
CA MET A 92 -7.02 -6.51 -0.36
C MET A 92 -7.81 -7.75 -0.77
N TYR A 93 -8.30 -8.54 0.17
CA TYR A 93 -9.14 -9.69 -0.15
C TYR A 93 -10.49 -9.27 -0.75
N GLU A 94 -11.08 -8.19 -0.28
CA GLU A 94 -12.32 -7.66 -0.88
C GLU A 94 -12.10 -7.18 -2.31
N ILE A 95 -10.98 -6.52 -2.58
CA ILE A 95 -10.60 -6.11 -3.95
C ILE A 95 -10.40 -7.34 -4.83
N ALA A 96 -9.73 -8.38 -4.33
CA ALA A 96 -9.53 -9.63 -5.04
C ALA A 96 -10.87 -10.25 -5.47
N LYS A 97 -11.86 -10.27 -4.59
CA LYS A 97 -13.23 -10.73 -4.90
C LYS A 97 -13.89 -9.89 -5.98
N THR A 98 -13.76 -8.57 -5.89
CA THR A 98 -14.30 -7.65 -6.91
C THR A 98 -13.70 -7.93 -8.28
N PHE A 99 -12.39 -8.10 -8.35
CA PHE A 99 -11.70 -8.43 -9.60
C PHE A 99 -12.19 -9.76 -10.18
N LYS A 100 -12.36 -10.77 -9.32
CA LYS A 100 -12.88 -12.07 -9.74
C LYS A 100 -14.28 -11.96 -10.36
N THR A 101 -15.16 -11.14 -9.78
CA THR A 101 -16.51 -10.91 -10.35
C THR A 101 -16.46 -10.19 -11.70
N LEU A 102 -15.40 -9.49 -12.00
CA LEU A 102 -15.15 -8.80 -13.26
C LEU A 102 -14.36 -9.68 -14.28
N ASN A 103 -14.18 -10.95 -13.99
CA ASN A 103 -13.38 -11.89 -14.80
C ASN A 103 -11.89 -11.44 -14.93
N LEU A 104 -11.39 -10.74 -13.92
CA LEU A 104 -9.98 -10.39 -13.80
C LEU A 104 -9.32 -11.23 -12.69
N THR A 105 -8.01 -11.39 -12.79
CA THR A 105 -7.29 -12.19 -11.81
C THR A 105 -7.42 -11.63 -10.39
N PRO A 106 -7.77 -12.43 -9.39
CA PRO A 106 -7.72 -12.01 -7.98
C PRO A 106 -6.31 -12.01 -7.39
N LYS A 107 -5.34 -12.59 -8.10
CA LYS A 107 -4.00 -12.90 -7.56
C LYS A 107 -3.15 -11.67 -7.26
N LEU A 108 -3.36 -10.56 -7.99
CA LEU A 108 -2.66 -9.31 -7.70
C LEU A 108 -2.92 -8.85 -6.26
N HIS A 109 -4.17 -8.87 -5.84
CA HIS A 109 -4.56 -8.37 -4.53
C HIS A 109 -4.48 -9.43 -3.44
N GLU A 110 -4.57 -10.71 -3.78
CA GLU A 110 -4.18 -11.79 -2.87
C GLU A 110 -2.69 -11.68 -2.50
N GLY A 111 -1.83 -11.42 -3.49
CA GLY A 111 -0.42 -11.13 -3.26
C GLY A 111 -0.20 -9.84 -2.45
N ALA A 112 -0.96 -8.79 -2.74
CA ALA A 112 -0.92 -7.57 -1.95
C ALA A 112 -1.32 -7.81 -0.49
N ALA A 113 -2.30 -8.69 -0.23
CA ALA A 113 -2.66 -9.10 1.14
C ALA A 113 -1.48 -9.78 1.84
N ASP A 114 -0.71 -10.60 1.14
CA ASP A 114 0.50 -11.24 1.70
C ASP A 114 1.55 -10.19 2.11
N ILE A 115 1.69 -9.12 1.34
CA ILE A 115 2.58 -8.00 1.70
C ILE A 115 2.05 -7.27 2.94
N MET A 116 0.74 -7.10 3.08
CA MET A 116 0.15 -6.52 4.29
C MET A 116 0.38 -7.42 5.52
N LYS A 117 0.33 -8.74 5.36
CA LYS A 117 0.72 -9.69 6.42
C LYS A 117 2.18 -9.53 6.82
N LEU A 118 3.06 -9.38 5.84
CA LEU A 118 4.48 -9.13 6.08
C LEU A 118 4.68 -7.84 6.88
N ALA A 119 4.01 -6.77 6.49
CA ALA A 119 4.08 -5.48 7.18
C ALA A 119 3.64 -5.58 8.65
N GLN A 120 2.64 -6.40 8.96
CA GLN A 120 2.19 -6.65 10.33
C GLN A 120 3.24 -7.31 11.22
N LYS A 121 4.21 -7.99 10.64
CA LYS A 121 5.32 -8.63 11.38
C LYS A 121 6.45 -7.65 11.69
N THR A 122 6.44 -6.44 11.16
CA THR A 122 7.44 -5.42 11.47
C THR A 122 7.15 -4.78 12.83
N PRO A 123 8.20 -4.28 13.54
CA PRO A 123 7.99 -3.53 14.79
C PRO A 123 7.11 -2.29 14.64
N ILE A 124 7.08 -1.69 13.44
CA ILE A 124 6.27 -0.50 13.14
C ILE A 124 4.78 -0.78 13.35
N SER A 125 4.33 -2.01 13.18
CA SER A 125 2.93 -2.39 13.36
C SER A 125 2.41 -2.20 14.81
N LYS A 126 3.30 -2.08 15.76
CA LYS A 126 2.98 -1.80 17.17
C LYS A 126 2.87 -0.31 17.47
N GLU A 127 3.26 0.54 16.53
CA GLU A 127 3.12 1.98 16.63
C GLU A 127 1.73 2.41 16.14
N ASN A 128 1.37 3.64 16.46
CA ASN A 128 0.20 4.33 15.91
C ASN A 128 0.62 5.71 15.40
N ARG A 129 -0.34 6.51 14.93
CA ARG A 129 -0.02 7.83 14.36
C ARG A 129 0.59 8.81 15.36
N GLN A 130 0.31 8.64 16.65
CA GLN A 130 0.90 9.46 17.73
C GLN A 130 2.29 8.97 18.15
N THR A 131 2.52 7.67 18.13
CA THR A 131 3.77 7.04 18.57
C THR A 131 4.74 6.73 17.44
N TYR A 132 4.36 6.99 16.20
CA TYR A 132 5.19 6.73 15.03
C TYR A 132 6.53 7.47 15.13
N ASN A 133 7.62 6.72 14.99
CA ASN A 133 8.98 7.29 15.02
C ASN A 133 9.27 8.05 13.72
N LYS A 134 9.11 9.37 13.78
CA LYS A 134 9.36 10.28 12.65
C LYS A 134 10.83 10.39 12.25
N SER A 135 11.75 9.97 13.13
CA SER A 135 13.20 9.98 12.86
C SER A 135 13.68 8.75 12.10
N ARG A 136 12.81 7.74 11.94
CA ARG A 136 13.15 6.53 11.21
C ARG A 136 13.43 6.84 9.75
N THR A 137 14.59 6.39 9.26
CA THR A 137 14.95 6.53 7.85
C THR A 137 14.19 5.52 6.99
N PHE A 138 14.11 5.81 5.70
CA PHE A 138 13.52 4.88 4.72
C PHE A 138 14.26 3.54 4.74
N GLU A 139 15.59 3.55 4.73
CA GLU A 139 16.40 2.33 4.77
C GLU A 139 16.17 1.51 6.04
N GLU A 140 16.05 2.15 7.21
CA GLU A 140 15.71 1.47 8.46
C GLU A 140 14.36 0.75 8.35
N ALA A 141 13.34 1.41 7.79
CA ALA A 141 12.03 0.80 7.58
C ALA A 141 12.11 -0.40 6.62
N VAL A 142 12.82 -0.25 5.50
CA VAL A 142 13.02 -1.35 4.55
C VAL A 142 13.73 -2.54 5.21
N ASN A 143 14.74 -2.29 6.03
CA ASN A 143 15.42 -3.35 6.78
C ASN A 143 14.49 -4.11 7.73
N MET A 144 13.48 -3.44 8.28
CA MET A 144 12.45 -4.11 9.10
C MET A 144 11.59 -5.06 8.24
N PHE A 145 11.22 -4.65 7.03
CA PHE A 145 10.55 -5.55 6.08
C PHE A 145 11.43 -6.74 5.70
N VAL A 146 12.72 -6.51 5.44
CA VAL A 146 13.67 -7.58 5.13
C VAL A 146 13.75 -8.60 6.28
N LYS A 147 13.89 -8.13 7.51
CA LYS A 147 13.93 -9.01 8.69
C LYS A 147 12.63 -9.79 8.87
N ALA A 148 11.49 -9.14 8.67
CA ALA A 148 10.18 -9.79 8.77
C ALA A 148 9.97 -10.86 7.69
N SER A 149 10.64 -10.74 6.54
CA SER A 149 10.53 -11.67 5.41
C SER A 149 11.42 -12.91 5.52
N LYS A 150 12.30 -12.98 6.52
CA LYS A 150 13.12 -14.17 6.73
C LYS A 150 12.24 -15.30 7.23
N LYS A 151 12.38 -16.47 6.60
CA LYS A 151 11.75 -17.69 7.11
C LYS A 151 12.38 -18.00 8.48
N ASN A 152 11.52 -18.24 9.47
CA ASN A 152 11.93 -18.82 10.73
C ASN A 152 12.43 -20.24 10.51
#